data_356383dd148853afc2a1240fb9f561dd
#
_entry.id   356383dd148853afc2a1240fb9f561dd
#
_cell.length_a   1.000
_cell.length_b   1.000
_cell.length_c   1.000
_cell.angle_alpha   90.00
_cell.angle_beta   90.00
_cell.angle_gamma   90.00
#
_symmetry.space_group_name_H-M   'P 1'
#
loop_
_entity.id
_entity.type
_entity.pdbx_description
1 polymer ?
#
loop_
_entity_poly.entity_id
_entity_poly.type
_entity_poly.pdbx_seq_one_letter_code
_entity_poly.pdbx_strand_id
1 'polypeptide(L)'
;MLFKNGSGWKACFDENTERYFGEYGGFRDYQLYEITKELFDSLDEKMTESKAGSIMCQGRRMYMAVDDRCGPPYTIVFDDDYARLCPWADVVKTGEVWPDELTDAVIDLFESERDNREQRRKKREMKTGE
;
A
#
# COMPACT_ATOMS: atom_id res chain seq x y z
N MET A 1 -3.94 7.52 19.75
CA MET A 1 -3.87 6.52 18.66
C MET A 1 -3.95 5.10 19.22
N LEU A 2 -4.75 4.27 18.62
CA LEU A 2 -4.88 2.86 18.99
C LEU A 2 -4.16 1.99 17.97
N PHE A 3 -3.25 1.13 18.43
CA PHE A 3 -2.43 0.28 17.58
C PHE A 3 -2.77 -1.19 17.74
N LYS A 4 -2.69 -1.92 16.61
CA LYS A 4 -2.59 -3.37 16.58
C LYS A 4 -1.23 -3.71 16.00
N ASN A 5 -0.46 -4.54 16.69
CA ASN A 5 0.90 -4.91 16.29
C ASN A 5 0.99 -6.42 16.09
N GLY A 6 1.33 -6.82 14.87
CA GLY A 6 1.61 -8.21 14.56
C GLY A 6 3.04 -8.39 14.11
N SER A 7 3.38 -9.61 13.71
CA SER A 7 4.72 -9.92 13.20
C SER A 7 4.88 -9.36 11.77
N GLY A 8 5.69 -8.32 11.64
CA GLY A 8 5.97 -7.68 10.34
C GLY A 8 4.88 -6.72 9.87
N TRP A 9 3.92 -6.37 10.69
CA TRP A 9 2.87 -5.42 10.33
C TRP A 9 2.37 -4.63 11.55
N LYS A 10 1.75 -3.49 11.28
CA LYS A 10 1.15 -2.62 12.29
C LYS A 10 -0.07 -1.93 11.69
N ALA A 11 -1.11 -1.80 12.49
CA ALA A 11 -2.29 -1.03 12.12
C ALA A 11 -2.60 -0.01 13.20
N CYS A 12 -3.26 1.08 12.80
CA CYS A 12 -3.52 2.20 13.67
C CYS A 12 -4.92 2.79 13.42
N PHE A 13 -5.61 3.12 14.51
CA PHE A 13 -6.77 3.99 14.47
C PHE A 13 -6.38 5.36 15.00
N ASP A 14 -6.52 6.39 14.15
CA ASP A 14 -6.28 7.79 14.52
C ASP A 14 -7.60 8.40 14.99
N GLU A 15 -7.69 8.66 16.29
CA GLU A 15 -8.87 9.20 16.95
C GLU A 15 -9.19 10.64 16.50
N ASN A 16 -8.17 11.40 16.13
CA ASN A 16 -8.34 12.81 15.74
C ASN A 16 -9.01 12.95 14.37
N THR A 17 -8.68 12.05 13.44
CA THR A 17 -9.24 12.07 12.08
C THR A 17 -10.31 11.00 11.88
N GLU A 18 -10.48 10.10 12.84
CA GLU A 18 -11.36 8.92 12.77
C GLU A 18 -11.04 8.03 11.57
N ARG A 19 -9.75 7.92 11.23
CA ARG A 19 -9.27 7.16 10.08
C ARG A 19 -8.42 5.98 10.55
N TYR A 20 -8.43 4.93 9.75
CA TYR A 20 -7.70 3.67 10.02
C TYR A 20 -6.61 3.49 8.99
N PHE A 21 -5.44 3.04 9.45
CA PHE A 21 -4.26 2.84 8.60
C PHE A 21 -3.59 1.52 8.93
N GLY A 22 -2.82 0.99 7.97
CA GLY A 22 -2.02 -0.20 8.20
C GLY A 22 -0.77 -0.19 7.35
N GLU A 23 0.31 -0.75 7.90
CA GLU A 23 1.57 -0.94 7.19
C GLU A 23 2.05 -2.37 7.33
N TYR A 24 2.74 -2.87 6.32
CA TYR A 24 3.41 -4.16 6.39
C TYR A 24 4.63 -4.19 5.47
N GLY A 25 5.47 -5.18 5.68
CA GLY A 25 6.74 -5.28 4.99
C GLY A 25 7.85 -4.57 5.75
N GLY A 26 8.99 -4.40 5.14
CA GLY A 26 10.10 -3.69 5.75
C GLY A 26 11.45 -4.19 5.30
N PHE A 27 11.51 -5.35 4.64
CA PHE A 27 12.77 -5.88 4.14
C PHE A 27 12.95 -5.70 2.63
N ARG A 28 11.87 -5.93 1.84
CA ARG A 28 11.91 -5.79 0.37
C ARG A 28 10.70 -5.06 -0.19
N ASP A 29 9.56 -5.25 0.44
CA ASP A 29 8.29 -4.64 0.05
C ASP A 29 7.70 -3.95 1.25
N TYR A 30 7.67 -2.63 1.25
CA TYR A 30 6.97 -1.85 2.26
C TYR A 30 5.69 -1.27 1.66
N GLN A 31 4.58 -1.43 2.37
CA GLN A 31 3.27 -0.96 1.92
C GLN A 31 2.58 -0.22 3.06
N LEU A 32 1.98 0.92 2.75
CA LEU A 32 1.17 1.70 3.67
C LEU A 32 -0.21 1.94 3.05
N TYR A 33 -1.25 1.63 3.81
CA TYR A 33 -2.64 1.72 3.36
C TYR A 33 -3.49 2.53 4.32
N GLU A 34 -4.50 3.22 3.77
CA GLU A 34 -5.67 3.61 4.53
C GLU A 34 -6.71 2.49 4.38
N ILE A 35 -7.22 2.01 5.50
CA ILE A 35 -8.15 0.88 5.53
C ILE A 35 -9.49 1.30 6.15
N THR A 36 -10.52 0.50 5.93
CA THR A 36 -11.82 0.72 6.54
C THR A 36 -11.84 0.20 7.97
N LYS A 37 -12.86 0.59 8.73
CA LYS A 37 -13.07 0.06 10.08
C LYS A 37 -13.22 -1.46 10.05
N GLU A 38 -13.95 -1.99 9.07
CA GLU A 38 -14.18 -3.43 8.91
C GLU A 38 -12.87 -4.18 8.67
N LEU A 39 -11.99 -3.63 7.84
CA LEU A 39 -10.67 -4.23 7.61
C LEU A 39 -9.81 -4.17 8.87
N PHE A 40 -9.82 -3.04 9.57
CA PHE A 40 -9.09 -2.88 10.82
C PHE A 40 -9.58 -3.87 11.88
N ASP A 41 -10.89 -4.02 12.03
CA ASP A 41 -11.49 -4.95 12.99
C ASP A 41 -11.18 -6.41 12.65
N SER A 42 -10.96 -6.73 11.38
CA SER A 42 -10.58 -8.07 10.92
C SER A 42 -9.14 -8.44 11.26
N LEU A 43 -8.29 -7.46 11.55
CA LEU A 43 -6.89 -7.71 11.87
C LEU A 43 -6.73 -8.24 13.30
N ASP A 44 -6.02 -9.36 13.43
CA ASP A 44 -5.70 -10.01 14.71
C ASP A 44 -4.19 -10.03 14.86
N GLU A 45 -3.68 -9.65 16.03
CA GLU A 45 -2.24 -9.58 16.32
C GLU A 45 -1.50 -10.92 16.13
N LYS A 46 -2.24 -12.03 16.11
CA LYS A 46 -1.68 -13.37 15.83
C LYS A 46 -1.48 -13.65 14.34
N MET A 47 -2.01 -12.80 13.46
CA MET A 47 -1.87 -12.98 12.03
C MET A 47 -0.44 -12.78 11.55
N THR A 48 -0.06 -13.54 10.51
CA THR A 48 1.19 -13.35 9.80
C THR A 48 1.15 -12.06 8.97
N GLU A 49 2.32 -11.56 8.58
CA GLU A 49 2.44 -10.43 7.68
C GLU A 49 1.68 -10.65 6.37
N SER A 50 1.80 -11.84 5.79
CA SER A 50 1.13 -12.20 4.54
C SER A 50 -0.39 -12.10 4.65
N LYS A 51 -0.95 -12.61 5.75
CA LYS A 51 -2.40 -12.58 5.98
C LYS A 51 -2.89 -11.16 6.25
N ALA A 52 -2.20 -10.42 7.11
CA ALA A 52 -2.51 -9.03 7.40
C ALA A 52 -2.41 -8.16 6.14
N GLY A 53 -1.38 -8.37 5.34
CA GLY A 53 -1.20 -7.68 4.07
C GLY A 53 -2.33 -7.94 3.08
N SER A 54 -2.84 -9.16 3.02
CA SER A 54 -4.00 -9.51 2.17
C SER A 54 -5.27 -8.76 2.58
N ILE A 55 -5.43 -8.49 3.87
CA ILE A 55 -6.55 -7.68 4.37
C ILE A 55 -6.33 -6.21 4.04
N MET A 56 -5.15 -5.67 4.35
CA MET A 56 -4.82 -4.26 4.15
C MET A 56 -4.87 -3.84 2.68
N CYS A 57 -4.50 -4.72 1.75
CA CYS A 57 -4.47 -4.40 0.32
C CYS A 57 -5.86 -4.19 -0.29
N GLN A 58 -6.93 -4.49 0.45
CA GLN A 58 -8.30 -4.15 0.06
C GLN A 58 -8.62 -2.68 0.30
N GLY A 59 -7.78 -1.98 1.07
CA GLY A 59 -7.92 -0.55 1.30
C GLY A 59 -7.29 0.30 0.19
N ARG A 60 -7.03 1.56 0.50
CA ARG A 60 -6.43 2.54 -0.43
C ARG A 60 -4.92 2.62 -0.16
N ARG A 61 -4.12 2.26 -1.15
CA ARG A 61 -2.65 2.35 -1.02
C ARG A 61 -2.20 3.81 -0.98
N MET A 62 -1.38 4.15 0.01
CA MET A 62 -0.85 5.49 0.21
C MET A 62 0.63 5.60 -0.19
N TYR A 63 1.39 4.53 0.05
CA TYR A 63 2.84 4.50 -0.17
C TYR A 63 3.30 3.07 -0.42
N MET A 64 4.24 2.91 -1.33
CA MET A 64 4.86 1.61 -1.61
C MET A 64 6.34 1.80 -1.93
N ALA A 65 7.19 1.01 -1.29
CA ALA A 65 8.61 0.94 -1.61
C ALA A 65 8.98 -0.50 -1.90
N VAL A 66 9.64 -0.73 -3.03
CA VAL A 66 10.04 -2.07 -3.45
C VAL A 66 11.55 -2.07 -3.70
N ASP A 67 12.24 -3.00 -3.07
CA ASP A 67 13.65 -3.28 -3.31
C ASP A 67 13.73 -4.67 -3.95
N ASP A 68 13.67 -4.72 -5.28
CA ASP A 68 13.77 -5.95 -6.03
C ASP A 68 15.22 -6.19 -6.42
N ARG A 69 15.74 -7.38 -6.11
CA ARG A 69 17.11 -7.78 -6.46
C ARG A 69 17.36 -7.82 -7.96
N CYS A 70 16.31 -7.95 -8.76
CA CYS A 70 16.41 -8.07 -10.21
C CYS A 70 16.28 -6.72 -10.93
N GLY A 71 16.06 -5.63 -10.20
CA GLY A 71 15.90 -4.29 -10.77
C GLY A 71 16.26 -3.18 -9.80
N PRO A 72 16.24 -1.92 -10.24
CA PRO A 72 16.48 -0.80 -9.34
C PRO A 72 15.36 -0.69 -8.31
N PRO A 73 15.68 -0.34 -7.06
CA PRO A 73 14.65 -0.08 -6.07
C PRO A 73 13.80 1.12 -6.48
N TYR A 74 12.51 1.08 -6.14
CA TYR A 74 11.60 2.17 -6.47
C TYR A 74 10.61 2.44 -5.36
N THR A 75 10.08 3.67 -5.35
CA THR A 75 9.06 4.13 -4.43
C THR A 75 7.93 4.78 -5.21
N ILE A 76 6.70 4.52 -4.80
CA ILE A 76 5.52 5.19 -5.36
C ILE A 76 4.77 5.84 -4.20
N VAL A 77 4.56 7.14 -4.29
CA VAL A 77 3.76 7.91 -3.34
C VAL A 77 2.40 8.16 -3.99
N PHE A 78 1.36 7.49 -3.50
CA PHE A 78 0.00 7.66 -3.99
C PHE A 78 -0.74 8.78 -3.29
N ASP A 79 -0.35 9.08 -2.04
CA ASP A 79 -0.93 10.15 -1.23
C ASP A 79 0.20 10.97 -0.63
N ASP A 80 0.35 12.22 -1.07
CA ASP A 80 1.41 13.12 -0.64
C ASP A 80 1.35 13.44 0.86
N ASP A 81 0.19 13.25 1.48
CA ASP A 81 -0.02 13.49 2.90
C ASP A 81 0.34 12.30 3.80
N TYR A 82 0.89 11.23 3.24
CA TYR A 82 1.15 9.99 3.99
C TYR A 82 1.98 10.24 5.27
N ALA A 83 2.97 11.11 5.21
CA ALA A 83 3.83 11.40 6.36
C ALA A 83 3.09 12.18 7.44
N ARG A 84 2.22 13.09 7.05
CA ARG A 84 1.38 13.86 7.97
C ARG A 84 0.30 13.00 8.61
N LEU A 85 -0.31 12.13 7.83
CA LEU A 85 -1.39 11.24 8.30
C LEU A 85 -0.85 10.09 9.14
N CYS A 86 0.34 9.60 8.83
CA CYS A 86 0.94 8.45 9.50
C CYS A 86 2.35 8.75 10.01
N PRO A 87 2.50 9.67 10.97
CA PRO A 87 3.83 10.03 11.51
C PRO A 87 4.49 8.84 12.26
N TRP A 88 3.70 7.83 12.62
CA TRP A 88 4.14 6.62 13.31
C TRP A 88 4.70 5.57 12.34
N ALA A 89 4.45 5.72 11.03
CA ALA A 89 4.84 4.73 10.03
C ALA A 89 6.36 4.58 9.92
N ASP A 90 6.83 3.37 9.69
CA ASP A 90 8.27 3.08 9.65
C ASP A 90 8.98 3.85 8.53
N VAL A 91 8.33 4.04 7.39
CA VAL A 91 8.88 4.83 6.29
C VAL A 91 9.23 6.27 6.71
N VAL A 92 8.42 6.86 7.56
CA VAL A 92 8.65 8.22 8.07
C VAL A 92 9.78 8.23 9.08
N LYS A 93 9.86 7.20 9.93
CA LYS A 93 10.89 7.08 10.96
C LYS A 93 12.29 6.85 10.39
N THR A 94 12.40 6.03 9.35
CA THR A 94 13.68 5.70 8.73
C THR A 94 14.18 6.79 7.80
N GLY A 95 13.28 7.67 7.33
CA GLY A 95 13.63 8.72 6.38
C GLY A 95 14.08 8.21 5.03
N GLU A 96 13.84 6.93 4.71
CA GLU A 96 14.20 6.35 3.43
C GLU A 96 13.22 6.80 2.35
N VAL A 97 13.63 7.82 1.59
CA VAL A 97 12.90 8.28 0.41
C VAL A 97 13.77 7.99 -0.81
N TRP A 98 13.26 7.20 -1.74
CA TRP A 98 13.94 6.86 -2.97
C TRP A 98 13.87 8.05 -3.96
N PRO A 99 14.78 8.13 -4.95
CA PRO A 99 14.79 9.25 -5.90
C PRO A 99 13.48 9.39 -6.68
N ASP A 100 12.94 10.62 -6.74
CA ASP A 100 11.68 10.95 -7.41
C ASP A 100 11.64 10.56 -8.88
N GLU A 101 12.78 10.63 -9.59
CA GLU A 101 12.89 10.29 -11.00
C GLU A 101 12.52 8.84 -11.31
N LEU A 102 12.88 7.92 -10.42
CA LEU A 102 12.52 6.52 -10.56
C LEU A 102 11.03 6.28 -10.24
N THR A 103 10.49 7.08 -9.33
CA THR A 103 9.09 6.99 -8.92
C THR A 103 8.15 7.30 -10.08
N ASP A 104 8.38 8.39 -10.80
CA ASP A 104 7.53 8.81 -11.91
C ASP A 104 7.52 7.80 -13.05
N ALA A 105 8.68 7.27 -13.40
CA ALA A 105 8.80 6.25 -14.45
C ALA A 105 8.03 4.97 -14.09
N VAL A 106 8.05 4.59 -12.83
CA VAL A 106 7.34 3.38 -12.35
C VAL A 106 5.84 3.62 -12.29
N ILE A 107 5.40 4.81 -11.87
CA ILE A 107 3.98 5.18 -11.88
C ILE A 107 3.43 5.09 -13.31
N ASP A 108 4.13 5.67 -14.29
CA ASP A 108 3.74 5.63 -15.70
C ASP A 108 3.61 4.19 -16.20
N LEU A 109 4.55 3.32 -15.81
CA LEU A 109 4.51 1.92 -16.20
C LEU A 109 3.29 1.20 -15.62
N PHE A 110 2.98 1.41 -14.35
CA PHE A 110 1.82 0.80 -13.69
C PHE A 110 0.50 1.32 -14.27
N GLU A 111 0.41 2.60 -14.56
CA GLU A 111 -0.77 3.19 -15.19
C GLU A 111 -0.99 2.61 -16.58
N SER A 112 0.06 2.46 -17.36
CA SER A 112 0.00 1.84 -18.69
C SER A 112 -0.47 0.37 -18.61
N GLU A 113 0.02 -0.39 -17.66
CA GLU A 113 -0.41 -1.78 -17.45
C GLU A 113 -1.88 -1.87 -17.05
N ARG A 114 -2.33 -0.98 -16.17
CA ARG A 114 -3.73 -0.93 -15.74
C ARG A 114 -4.64 -0.62 -16.92
N ASP A 115 -4.29 0.37 -17.73
CA ASP A 115 -5.07 0.77 -18.90
C ASP A 115 -5.14 -0.37 -19.91
N ASN A 116 -4.05 -1.09 -20.13
CA ASN A 116 -4.01 -2.25 -21.02
C ASN A 116 -4.91 -3.38 -20.51
N ARG A 117 -4.93 -3.62 -19.21
CA ARG A 117 -5.82 -4.64 -18.61
C ARG A 117 -7.29 -4.26 -18.76
N GLU A 118 -7.63 -3.00 -18.56
CA GLU A 118 -8.99 -2.50 -18.75
C GLU A 118 -9.44 -2.62 -20.19
N GLN A 119 -8.59 -2.29 -21.14
CA GLN A 119 -8.87 -2.44 -22.57
C GLN A 119 -9.09 -3.89 -22.96
N ARG A 120 -8.28 -4.81 -22.45
CA ARG A 120 -8.43 -6.25 -22.69
C ARG A 120 -9.75 -6.76 -22.11
N ARG A 121 -10.13 -6.31 -20.93
CA ARG A 121 -11.39 -6.67 -20.29
C ARG A 121 -12.57 -6.19 -21.12
N LYS A 122 -12.56 -4.94 -21.56
CA LYS A 122 -13.60 -4.36 -22.41
C LYS A 122 -13.76 -5.13 -23.72
N LYS A 123 -12.66 -5.51 -24.35
CA LYS A 123 -12.70 -6.34 -25.57
C LYS A 123 -13.33 -7.71 -25.33
N ARG A 124 -13.06 -8.33 -24.18
CA ARG A 124 -13.69 -9.63 -23.82
C ARG A 124 -15.18 -9.47 -23.60
N GLU A 125 -15.60 -8.42 -22.92
CA GLU A 125 -17.02 -8.11 -22.66
C GLU A 125 -17.78 -7.86 -23.97
N MET A 126 -17.16 -7.15 -24.91
CA MET A 126 -17.74 -6.91 -26.22
C MET A 126 -17.91 -8.20 -27.02
N LYS A 127 -16.98 -9.16 -26.92
CA LYS A 127 -17.07 -10.45 -27.59
C LYS A 127 -18.13 -11.37 -26.98
N THR A 128 -18.38 -11.27 -25.68
CA THR A 128 -19.39 -12.07 -24.98
C THR A 128 -20.78 -11.47 -25.04
N GLY A 129 -20.90 -10.19 -25.41
CA GLY A 129 -22.17 -9.48 -25.54
C GLY A 129 -22.89 -9.68 -26.88
N GLU A 130 -22.28 -10.41 -27.80
CA GLU A 130 -22.90 -10.78 -29.06
C GLU A 130 -23.65 -12.11 -28.88
#